data_8bc0649d287093f095abe35f6144ea22
#
_entry.id   8bc0649d287093f095abe35f6144ea22
#
_cell.length_a   1.000
_cell.length_b   1.000
_cell.length_c   1.000
_cell.angle_alpha   90.00
_cell.angle_beta   90.00
_cell.angle_gamma   90.00
#
_symmetry.space_group_name_H-M   'P 1'
#
loop_
_entity.id
_entity.type
_entity.pdbx_description
1 polymer ?
#
loop_
_entity_poly.entity_id
_entity_poly.type
_entity_poly.pdbx_seq_one_letter_code
_entity_poly.pdbx_strand_id
1 'polypeptide(L)'
;MPYYTKLGNLPRKRHVQFRRPDGALYSEELFGTEGFVGPTSTLYHIHPPTQVSGWKNLYTTKPEYVESGVMRMRHAKTADMKPKGDPVTGRIVLYGNADVEMGICTPEAAMDYHFKNGQGDECLFVHYGTGTLFTMFGTLKFGPKDYIVIPKGTIYQMVFDERPDDGSDNEKFAGKSKAEMPYGRFLCFETANASHILPPPRYMSKQTAQFLEHAPYCERDLRIPEPPLTFDEAGEFEVRIKARDSVHSYIYNYHPLDVVGWDGCYYPYCFNIDDFAPIVGQLHMPPPIHQTFEGHNFVICSFCPRMLDFHPEAIPIPYNHSNIDSDEILYYVEGDYGARRGIEIGSISLHPQGIPHGPHPGTVEKSLGKKYTNELAVMCDTFRPMFPTKAAVQIDDESYPESWRQDHHAPLENRNGAHQPKPSAAPATPDQA
;
A
#
# COMPACT_ATOMS: atom_id res chain seq x y z
N MET A 1 8.15 6.49 -10.47
CA MET A 1 7.54 6.55 -11.82
C MET A 1 8.11 5.44 -12.64
N PRO A 2 7.29 4.62 -13.32
CA PRO A 2 7.87 3.51 -14.04
C PRO A 2 8.80 3.98 -15.17
N TYR A 3 8.31 4.75 -16.14
CA TYR A 3 9.11 5.26 -17.27
C TYR A 3 8.26 6.20 -18.12
N TYR A 4 8.89 6.95 -19.04
CA TYR A 4 8.15 7.76 -20.00
C TYR A 4 7.42 6.87 -21.00
N THR A 5 6.15 7.17 -21.23
CA THR A 5 5.32 6.53 -22.25
C THR A 5 4.36 7.52 -22.90
N LYS A 6 3.69 7.08 -23.96
CA LYS A 6 2.67 7.83 -24.68
C LYS A 6 1.57 6.90 -25.17
N LEU A 7 0.32 7.31 -25.01
CA LEU A 7 -0.85 6.55 -25.43
C LEU A 7 -1.91 7.44 -26.09
N GLY A 8 -2.67 6.86 -26.99
CA GLY A 8 -3.76 7.57 -27.69
C GLY A 8 -3.30 8.55 -28.76
N ASN A 9 -4.12 9.57 -29.03
CA ASN A 9 -3.90 10.56 -30.08
C ASN A 9 -3.14 11.77 -29.52
N LEU A 10 -2.01 12.08 -30.13
CA LEU A 10 -1.13 13.15 -29.70
C LEU A 10 -0.74 14.07 -30.86
N PRO A 11 -0.56 15.38 -30.61
CA PRO A 11 0.03 16.27 -31.58
C PRO A 11 1.52 15.93 -31.78
N ARG A 12 2.06 16.37 -32.91
CA ARG A 12 3.49 16.13 -33.22
C ARG A 12 4.47 16.73 -32.20
N LYS A 13 4.08 17.81 -31.56
CA LYS A 13 4.83 18.47 -30.48
C LYS A 13 3.87 18.93 -29.38
N ARG A 14 4.38 19.08 -28.17
CA ARG A 14 3.65 19.70 -27.06
C ARG A 14 3.34 21.16 -27.37
N HIS A 15 2.22 21.63 -26.88
CA HIS A 15 1.78 23.03 -26.96
C HIS A 15 1.72 23.59 -28.37
N VAL A 16 1.22 22.78 -29.32
CA VAL A 16 0.88 23.22 -30.70
C VAL A 16 -0.64 23.02 -30.90
N GLN A 17 -1.20 23.71 -31.89
CA GLN A 17 -2.60 23.54 -32.24
C GLN A 17 -2.88 22.07 -32.57
N PHE A 18 -3.67 21.44 -31.73
CA PHE A 18 -4.19 20.09 -31.92
C PHE A 18 -5.70 20.17 -32.10
N ARG A 19 -6.21 19.80 -33.28
CA ARG A 19 -7.58 20.03 -33.68
C ARG A 19 -8.37 18.73 -33.77
N ARG A 20 -9.60 18.82 -33.31
CA ARG A 20 -10.67 17.84 -33.51
C ARG A 20 -11.09 17.81 -34.99
N PRO A 21 -11.80 16.75 -35.42
CA PRO A 21 -12.34 16.68 -36.78
C PRO A 21 -13.30 17.83 -37.16
N ASP A 22 -13.98 18.41 -36.18
CA ASP A 22 -14.86 19.55 -36.34
C ASP A 22 -14.13 20.92 -36.43
N GLY A 23 -12.80 20.90 -36.31
CA GLY A 23 -11.93 22.10 -36.36
C GLY A 23 -11.68 22.75 -35.00
N ALA A 24 -12.41 22.39 -33.94
CA ALA A 24 -12.16 22.88 -32.59
C ALA A 24 -10.81 22.37 -32.05
N LEU A 25 -10.27 23.06 -31.05
CA LEU A 25 -9.05 22.61 -30.36
C LEU A 25 -9.37 21.59 -29.30
N TYR A 26 -8.52 20.57 -29.16
CA TYR A 26 -8.41 19.82 -27.94
C TYR A 26 -7.81 20.70 -26.83
N SER A 27 -8.23 20.49 -25.59
CA SER A 27 -7.71 21.21 -24.44
C SER A 27 -6.50 20.46 -23.86
N GLU A 28 -5.34 21.13 -23.83
CA GLU A 28 -4.12 20.60 -23.27
C GLU A 28 -4.09 20.84 -21.74
N GLU A 29 -3.85 19.80 -20.96
CA GLU A 29 -3.60 19.87 -19.52
C GLU A 29 -2.18 19.42 -19.21
N LEU A 30 -1.37 20.28 -18.57
CA LEU A 30 -0.12 19.88 -17.95
C LEU A 30 -0.40 19.33 -16.55
N PHE A 31 -0.39 18.02 -16.42
CA PHE A 31 -0.59 17.29 -15.17
C PHE A 31 0.75 17.16 -14.46
N GLY A 32 1.12 18.20 -13.70
CA GLY A 32 2.46 18.38 -13.14
C GLY A 32 2.49 18.36 -11.62
N THR A 33 3.61 17.91 -11.08
CA THR A 33 3.90 17.82 -9.66
C THR A 33 5.06 18.72 -9.26
N GLU A 34 5.25 18.95 -7.97
CA GLU A 34 6.41 19.68 -7.40
C GLU A 34 6.68 21.04 -8.07
N GLY A 35 5.62 21.82 -8.34
CA GLY A 35 5.76 23.08 -9.05
C GLY A 35 6.32 22.93 -10.47
N PHE A 36 5.93 21.84 -11.15
CA PHE A 36 6.33 21.44 -12.51
C PHE A 36 7.78 20.95 -12.69
N VAL A 37 8.51 20.73 -11.60
CA VAL A 37 9.87 20.14 -11.65
C VAL A 37 9.88 18.64 -11.34
N GLY A 38 8.79 18.13 -10.78
CA GLY A 38 8.59 16.72 -10.51
C GLY A 38 8.07 15.93 -11.72
N PRO A 39 7.67 14.68 -11.50
CA PRO A 39 7.03 13.85 -12.51
C PRO A 39 5.80 14.53 -13.11
N THR A 40 5.70 14.50 -14.45
CA THR A 40 4.61 15.16 -15.18
C THR A 40 4.07 14.28 -16.30
N SER A 41 2.81 14.55 -16.69
CA SER A 41 2.22 14.08 -17.93
C SER A 41 1.45 15.22 -18.59
N THR A 42 1.31 15.17 -19.92
CA THR A 42 0.49 16.11 -20.68
C THR A 42 -0.69 15.34 -21.25
N LEU A 43 -1.90 15.79 -20.95
CA LEU A 43 -3.16 15.18 -21.40
C LEU A 43 -3.85 16.09 -22.41
N TYR A 44 -4.58 15.50 -23.33
CA TYR A 44 -5.36 16.19 -24.34
C TYR A 44 -6.83 15.80 -24.21
N HIS A 45 -7.66 16.74 -23.77
CA HIS A 45 -9.07 16.59 -23.47
C HIS A 45 -9.96 17.06 -24.60
N ILE A 46 -11.14 16.48 -24.73
CA ILE A 46 -12.19 17.01 -25.60
C ILE A 46 -12.71 18.34 -25.06
N HIS A 47 -12.95 18.40 -23.74
CA HIS A 47 -13.47 19.56 -23.04
C HIS A 47 -12.42 20.22 -22.16
N PRO A 48 -12.47 21.54 -21.92
CA PRO A 48 -11.57 22.16 -20.94
C PRO A 48 -11.79 21.59 -19.54
N PRO A 49 -10.75 21.05 -18.90
CA PRO A 49 -10.87 20.39 -17.58
C PRO A 49 -11.26 21.34 -16.44
N THR A 50 -11.31 22.64 -16.72
CA THR A 50 -11.75 23.69 -15.78
C THR A 50 -13.26 23.91 -15.73
N GLN A 51 -14.04 23.26 -16.59
CA GLN A 51 -15.49 23.45 -16.69
C GLN A 51 -16.21 22.58 -15.65
N VAL A 52 -16.62 23.21 -14.55
CA VAL A 52 -17.47 22.63 -13.51
C VAL A 52 -18.70 23.49 -13.29
N SER A 53 -19.88 22.86 -13.12
CA SER A 53 -21.17 23.53 -12.93
C SER A 53 -21.59 23.68 -11.48
N GLY A 54 -20.96 22.93 -10.55
CA GLY A 54 -21.31 23.00 -9.14
C GLY A 54 -20.31 22.27 -8.26
N TRP A 55 -20.32 22.63 -6.97
CA TRP A 55 -19.51 21.96 -5.96
C TRP A 55 -20.15 22.05 -4.58
N LYS A 56 -19.92 21.05 -3.75
CA LYS A 56 -20.32 21.02 -2.33
C LYS A 56 -19.39 20.15 -1.50
N ASN A 57 -19.27 20.45 -0.21
CA ASN A 57 -18.62 19.55 0.74
C ASN A 57 -19.55 18.37 1.06
N LEU A 58 -19.00 17.14 1.15
CA LEU A 58 -19.75 15.94 1.51
C LEU A 58 -19.48 15.50 2.95
N TYR A 59 -18.23 15.17 3.27
CA TYR A 59 -17.83 14.68 4.59
C TYR A 59 -16.33 14.85 4.83
N THR A 60 -15.91 14.75 6.09
CA THR A 60 -14.48 14.73 6.48
C THR A 60 -13.94 13.30 6.47
N THR A 61 -12.67 13.18 6.09
CA THR A 61 -11.93 11.90 6.07
C THR A 61 -10.80 11.87 7.07
N LYS A 62 -10.65 12.92 7.90
CA LYS A 62 -9.56 13.03 8.86
C LYS A 62 -9.55 11.84 9.82
N PRO A 63 -8.47 11.04 9.89
CA PRO A 63 -8.38 9.94 10.80
C PRO A 63 -8.36 10.42 12.27
N GLU A 64 -9.03 9.68 13.15
CA GLU A 64 -8.97 9.93 14.58
C GLU A 64 -7.91 9.04 15.22
N TYR A 65 -6.69 9.57 15.32
CA TYR A 65 -5.60 8.89 16.01
C TYR A 65 -5.80 8.90 17.52
N VAL A 66 -5.38 7.82 18.15
CA VAL A 66 -5.42 7.65 19.60
C VAL A 66 -4.00 7.81 20.12
N GLU A 67 -3.82 8.65 21.11
CA GLU A 67 -2.60 8.65 21.89
C GLU A 67 -2.49 7.30 22.59
N SER A 68 -1.51 6.50 22.17
CA SER A 68 -1.30 5.19 22.76
C SER A 68 -0.59 5.34 24.10
N GLY A 69 -1.09 4.68 25.14
CA GLY A 69 -0.43 4.65 26.45
C GLY A 69 0.96 4.00 26.35
N VAL A 70 1.07 2.71 26.61
CA VAL A 70 2.35 1.99 26.54
C VAL A 70 2.69 1.64 25.09
N MET A 71 3.90 2.02 24.65
CA MET A 71 4.47 1.58 23.39
C MET A 71 4.72 0.06 23.44
N ARG A 72 4.12 -0.68 22.52
CA ARG A 72 4.20 -2.14 22.45
C ARG A 72 3.96 -2.64 21.04
N MET A 73 4.37 -3.86 20.77
CA MET A 73 3.96 -4.57 19.55
C MET A 73 2.44 -4.74 19.53
N ARG A 74 1.86 -4.62 18.35
CA ARG A 74 0.41 -4.71 18.13
C ARG A 74 0.08 -5.75 17.07
N HIS A 75 -1.11 -6.34 17.20
CA HIS A 75 -1.67 -7.24 16.21
C HIS A 75 -3.15 -6.90 16.01
N ALA A 76 -3.45 -6.21 14.91
CA ALA A 76 -4.81 -5.88 14.53
C ALA A 76 -5.45 -7.03 13.74
N LYS A 77 -6.52 -7.62 14.28
CA LYS A 77 -7.29 -8.72 13.66
C LYS A 77 -8.23 -8.22 12.56
N THR A 78 -7.65 -7.67 11.51
CA THR A 78 -8.42 -7.00 10.44
C THR A 78 -9.26 -7.97 9.62
N ALA A 79 -8.97 -9.28 9.67
CA ALA A 79 -9.74 -10.30 9.00
C ALA A 79 -11.20 -10.38 9.51
N ASP A 80 -11.46 -9.93 10.73
CA ASP A 80 -12.81 -9.91 11.34
C ASP A 80 -13.61 -8.64 11.03
N MET A 81 -12.99 -7.67 10.34
CA MET A 81 -13.67 -6.42 9.96
C MET A 81 -14.78 -6.70 8.96
N LYS A 82 -15.96 -6.13 9.24
CA LYS A 82 -17.12 -6.28 8.35
C LYS A 82 -16.93 -5.48 7.05
N PRO A 83 -17.42 -6.01 5.92
CA PRO A 83 -17.51 -5.24 4.68
C PRO A 83 -18.27 -3.94 4.89
N LYS A 84 -17.90 -2.90 4.15
CA LYS A 84 -18.50 -1.57 4.26
C LYS A 84 -18.30 -0.77 2.99
N GLY A 85 -19.33 -0.03 2.59
CA GLY A 85 -19.27 1.01 1.56
C GLY A 85 -18.75 0.53 0.19
N ASP A 86 -18.28 1.46 -0.59
CA ASP A 86 -17.63 1.26 -1.88
C ASP A 86 -16.08 1.33 -1.74
N PRO A 87 -15.29 1.20 -2.82
CA PRO A 87 -13.82 1.26 -2.78
C PRO A 87 -13.20 2.51 -2.17
N VAL A 88 -13.96 3.58 -2.01
CA VAL A 88 -13.52 4.84 -1.38
C VAL A 88 -14.10 5.00 0.02
N THR A 89 -15.43 4.91 0.14
CA THR A 89 -16.14 5.12 1.41
C THR A 89 -15.98 3.95 2.39
N GLY A 90 -15.59 2.78 1.88
CA GLY A 90 -15.31 1.58 2.65
C GLY A 90 -13.91 1.53 3.27
N ARG A 91 -13.03 2.49 2.97
CA ARG A 91 -11.67 2.54 3.52
C ARG A 91 -11.69 2.87 5.00
N ILE A 92 -11.00 2.07 5.78
CA ILE A 92 -10.83 2.26 7.21
C ILE A 92 -9.35 2.41 7.49
N VAL A 93 -8.91 3.62 7.81
CA VAL A 93 -7.54 3.89 8.23
C VAL A 93 -7.30 3.26 9.59
N LEU A 94 -6.25 2.47 9.73
CA LEU A 94 -5.88 1.79 10.96
C LEU A 94 -4.65 2.44 11.61
N TYR A 95 -3.65 2.74 10.83
CA TYR A 95 -2.41 3.36 11.29
C TYR A 95 -2.05 4.52 10.37
N GLY A 96 -1.42 5.54 10.91
CA GLY A 96 -0.94 6.66 10.11
C GLY A 96 -0.01 7.59 10.86
N ASN A 97 0.72 8.40 10.08
CA ASN A 97 1.56 9.47 10.54
C ASN A 97 1.48 10.65 9.55
N ALA A 98 2.43 11.58 9.61
CA ALA A 98 2.47 12.73 8.70
C ALA A 98 2.91 12.38 7.26
N ASP A 99 3.33 11.15 6.99
CA ASP A 99 3.88 10.74 5.70
C ASP A 99 2.98 9.74 4.96
N VAL A 100 2.37 8.79 5.69
CA VAL A 100 1.53 7.73 5.10
C VAL A 100 0.42 7.31 6.05
N GLU A 101 -0.75 7.01 5.48
CA GLU A 101 -1.86 6.34 6.12
C GLU A 101 -1.97 4.91 5.57
N MET A 102 -2.28 3.97 6.45
CA MET A 102 -2.46 2.56 6.10
C MET A 102 -3.78 2.04 6.66
N GLY A 103 -4.52 1.30 5.85
CA GLY A 103 -5.83 0.78 6.25
C GLY A 103 -6.31 -0.37 5.38
N ILE A 104 -7.53 -0.80 5.64
CA ILE A 104 -8.21 -1.89 4.93
C ILE A 104 -9.47 -1.34 4.27
N CYS A 105 -9.75 -1.85 3.07
CA CYS A 105 -11.01 -1.66 2.38
C CYS A 105 -11.59 -3.02 1.97
N THR A 106 -12.83 -3.29 2.38
CA THR A 106 -13.57 -4.48 1.98
C THR A 106 -14.93 -4.02 1.45
N PRO A 107 -15.01 -3.61 0.17
CA PRO A 107 -16.20 -2.96 -0.37
C PRO A 107 -17.36 -3.94 -0.54
N GLU A 108 -18.55 -3.54 -0.09
CA GLU A 108 -19.81 -4.27 -0.30
C GLU A 108 -20.70 -3.64 -1.37
N ALA A 109 -20.36 -2.40 -1.78
CA ALA A 109 -21.07 -1.65 -2.81
C ALA A 109 -20.16 -1.29 -3.99
N ALA A 110 -20.74 -1.09 -5.17
CA ALA A 110 -20.04 -0.55 -6.33
C ALA A 110 -19.94 0.97 -6.25
N MET A 111 -18.99 1.54 -7.01
CA MET A 111 -18.90 3.00 -7.21
C MET A 111 -19.87 3.44 -8.31
N ASP A 112 -20.68 4.46 -8.03
CA ASP A 112 -21.59 5.12 -8.98
C ASP A 112 -21.16 6.55 -9.33
N TYR A 113 -19.94 6.93 -9.00
CA TYR A 113 -19.32 8.23 -9.24
C TYR A 113 -17.85 8.06 -9.63
N HIS A 114 -17.24 9.13 -10.15
CA HIS A 114 -15.81 9.21 -10.33
C HIS A 114 -15.14 9.77 -9.07
N PHE A 115 -13.91 9.30 -8.79
CA PHE A 115 -13.15 9.77 -7.64
C PHE A 115 -11.80 10.34 -8.07
N LYS A 116 -11.32 11.30 -7.30
CA LYS A 116 -10.01 11.93 -7.46
C LYS A 116 -9.40 12.15 -6.08
N ASN A 117 -8.26 11.53 -5.79
CA ASN A 117 -7.50 11.89 -4.62
C ASN A 117 -6.61 13.10 -4.95
N GLY A 118 -6.97 14.28 -4.45
CA GLY A 118 -6.18 15.50 -4.58
C GLY A 118 -5.17 15.71 -3.45
N GLN A 119 -5.12 14.78 -2.47
CA GLN A 119 -4.32 14.90 -1.26
C GLN A 119 -3.06 14.03 -1.32
N GLY A 120 -3.16 12.78 -1.78
CA GLY A 120 -2.08 11.82 -1.79
C GLY A 120 -2.09 10.87 -2.98
N ASP A 121 -0.95 10.22 -3.23
CA ASP A 121 -0.88 9.03 -4.06
C ASP A 121 -1.48 7.86 -3.28
N GLU A 122 -2.12 6.93 -4.00
CA GLU A 122 -2.71 5.72 -3.43
C GLU A 122 -1.96 4.49 -3.95
N CYS A 123 -1.74 3.52 -3.06
CA CYS A 123 -1.33 2.17 -3.44
C CYS A 123 -2.30 1.18 -2.81
N LEU A 124 -3.02 0.45 -3.64
CA LEU A 124 -4.01 -0.54 -3.22
C LEU A 124 -3.46 -1.94 -3.53
N PHE A 125 -3.11 -2.71 -2.50
CA PHE A 125 -2.78 -4.11 -2.69
C PHE A 125 -4.06 -4.95 -2.68
N VAL A 126 -4.31 -5.68 -3.75
CA VAL A 126 -5.50 -6.51 -3.92
C VAL A 126 -5.28 -7.86 -3.25
N HIS A 127 -5.88 -8.09 -2.10
CA HIS A 127 -5.84 -9.41 -1.45
C HIS A 127 -6.71 -10.41 -2.22
N TYR A 128 -7.95 -10.03 -2.55
CA TYR A 128 -8.84 -10.75 -3.45
C TYR A 128 -9.82 -9.78 -4.13
N GLY A 129 -10.44 -10.25 -5.22
CA GLY A 129 -11.34 -9.49 -6.06
C GLY A 129 -10.69 -9.15 -7.41
N THR A 130 -11.51 -8.97 -8.43
CA THR A 130 -11.10 -8.63 -9.80
C THR A 130 -11.92 -7.48 -10.34
N GLY A 131 -11.36 -6.73 -11.28
CA GLY A 131 -12.08 -5.63 -11.90
C GLY A 131 -11.20 -4.80 -12.83
N THR A 132 -11.76 -3.66 -13.20
CA THR A 132 -11.11 -2.67 -14.07
C THR A 132 -11.14 -1.30 -13.40
N LEU A 133 -9.98 -0.67 -13.34
CA LEU A 133 -9.84 0.73 -12.98
C LEU A 133 -9.94 1.57 -14.26
N PHE A 134 -11.04 2.28 -14.44
CA PHE A 134 -11.23 3.26 -15.50
C PHE A 134 -10.63 4.58 -15.05
N THR A 135 -9.70 5.13 -15.83
CA THR A 135 -9.03 6.39 -15.48
C THR A 135 -8.97 7.33 -16.66
N MET A 136 -8.70 8.60 -16.40
CA MET A 136 -8.43 9.58 -17.46
C MET A 136 -7.18 9.25 -18.29
N PHE A 137 -6.32 8.33 -17.82
CA PHE A 137 -5.15 7.84 -18.55
C PHE A 137 -5.44 6.59 -19.39
N GLY A 138 -6.59 5.95 -19.21
CA GLY A 138 -6.98 4.68 -19.83
C GLY A 138 -7.42 3.67 -18.78
N THR A 139 -7.49 2.39 -19.15
CA THR A 139 -7.98 1.33 -18.30
C THR A 139 -6.88 0.42 -17.80
N LEU A 140 -7.01 -0.03 -16.55
CA LEU A 140 -6.13 -1.00 -15.92
C LEU A 140 -6.98 -2.14 -15.35
N LYS A 141 -6.77 -3.36 -15.80
CA LYS A 141 -7.35 -4.54 -15.16
C LYS A 141 -6.55 -4.88 -13.92
N PHE A 142 -7.23 -5.28 -12.86
CA PHE A 142 -6.61 -5.72 -11.63
C PHE A 142 -7.18 -7.06 -11.15
N GLY A 143 -6.39 -7.80 -10.41
CA GLY A 143 -6.75 -9.06 -9.81
C GLY A 143 -6.00 -9.31 -8.49
N PRO A 144 -6.20 -10.47 -7.87
CA PRO A 144 -5.50 -10.81 -6.63
C PRO A 144 -3.99 -10.63 -6.74
N LYS A 145 -3.39 -10.15 -5.66
CA LYS A 145 -1.95 -9.90 -5.52
C LYS A 145 -1.39 -8.71 -6.33
N ASP A 146 -2.25 -7.94 -7.00
CA ASP A 146 -1.83 -6.71 -7.65
C ASP A 146 -1.64 -5.56 -6.64
N TYR A 147 -0.59 -4.79 -6.84
CA TYR A 147 -0.50 -3.42 -6.37
C TYR A 147 -1.04 -2.50 -7.47
N ILE A 148 -2.01 -1.68 -7.13
CA ILE A 148 -2.55 -0.63 -8.00
C ILE A 148 -2.02 0.69 -7.46
N VAL A 149 -1.11 1.34 -8.18
CA VAL A 149 -0.61 2.66 -7.80
C VAL A 149 -1.35 3.72 -8.60
N ILE A 150 -2.04 4.61 -7.88
CA ILE A 150 -2.85 5.68 -8.46
C ILE A 150 -2.24 7.01 -8.03
N PRO A 151 -1.57 7.74 -8.94
CA PRO A 151 -1.02 9.03 -8.65
C PRO A 151 -2.08 10.06 -8.26
N LYS A 152 -1.74 10.91 -7.31
CA LYS A 152 -2.56 12.04 -6.87
C LYS A 152 -3.07 12.85 -8.06
N GLY A 153 -4.33 13.23 -8.04
CA GLY A 153 -4.97 14.00 -9.11
C GLY A 153 -5.61 13.16 -10.21
N THR A 154 -5.35 11.85 -10.27
CA THR A 154 -5.98 10.96 -11.25
C THR A 154 -7.48 10.84 -11.00
N ILE A 155 -8.30 11.12 -12.02
CA ILE A 155 -9.73 10.80 -11.96
C ILE A 155 -9.90 9.34 -12.36
N TYR A 156 -10.65 8.60 -11.53
CA TYR A 156 -10.91 7.18 -11.80
C TYR A 156 -12.28 6.70 -11.27
N GLN A 157 -12.70 5.56 -11.77
CA GLN A 157 -13.79 4.74 -11.25
C GLN A 157 -13.32 3.28 -11.21
N MET A 158 -13.51 2.62 -10.08
CA MET A 158 -13.21 1.19 -9.94
C MET A 158 -14.48 0.38 -10.17
N VAL A 159 -14.47 -0.48 -11.18
CA VAL A 159 -15.58 -1.36 -11.53
C VAL A 159 -15.15 -2.80 -11.33
N PHE A 160 -15.87 -3.51 -10.45
CA PHE A 160 -15.62 -4.92 -10.21
C PHE A 160 -16.25 -5.78 -11.29
N ASP A 161 -15.61 -6.91 -11.62
CA ASP A 161 -16.18 -7.88 -12.56
C ASP A 161 -17.40 -8.57 -11.92
N GLU A 162 -17.15 -9.49 -11.04
CA GLU A 162 -18.18 -10.19 -10.28
C GLU A 162 -17.74 -10.29 -8.80
N ARG A 163 -18.69 -10.56 -7.93
CA ARG A 163 -18.35 -10.94 -6.56
C ARG A 163 -17.66 -12.30 -6.61
N PRO A 164 -16.64 -12.56 -5.77
CA PRO A 164 -16.02 -13.87 -5.67
C PRO A 164 -17.09 -14.95 -5.46
N ASP A 165 -16.91 -16.10 -6.07
CA ASP A 165 -17.72 -17.28 -5.75
C ASP A 165 -17.51 -17.64 -4.29
N ASP A 166 -18.40 -18.46 -3.75
CA ASP A 166 -18.45 -18.78 -2.34
C ASP A 166 -17.03 -18.97 -1.75
N GLY A 167 -16.86 -18.51 -0.53
CA GLY A 167 -15.55 -18.47 0.12
C GLY A 167 -14.98 -19.85 0.47
N SER A 168 -15.01 -20.80 -0.49
CA SER A 168 -14.45 -22.16 -0.31
C SER A 168 -12.98 -22.12 0.09
N ASP A 169 -12.26 -21.06 -0.30
CA ASP A 169 -10.85 -20.84 0.06
C ASP A 169 -10.66 -19.96 1.30
N ASN A 170 -11.74 -19.39 1.86
CA ASN A 170 -11.68 -18.58 3.06
C ASN A 170 -12.76 -19.01 4.05
N GLU A 171 -12.37 -19.73 5.09
CA GLU A 171 -13.27 -20.26 6.13
C GLU A 171 -14.23 -19.22 6.72
N LYS A 172 -13.85 -17.93 6.73
CA LYS A 172 -14.69 -16.82 7.24
C LYS A 172 -15.90 -16.51 6.36
N PHE A 173 -15.88 -16.92 5.11
CA PHE A 173 -16.98 -16.75 4.18
C PHE A 173 -17.68 -18.06 3.83
N ALA A 174 -17.23 -19.16 4.41
CA ALA A 174 -17.84 -20.46 4.20
C ALA A 174 -19.37 -20.43 4.47
N GLY A 175 -20.14 -20.81 3.46
CA GLY A 175 -21.60 -20.86 3.53
C GLY A 175 -22.31 -19.53 3.23
N LYS A 176 -21.61 -18.45 2.85
CA LYS A 176 -22.25 -17.24 2.33
C LYS A 176 -22.61 -17.42 0.87
N SER A 177 -23.74 -16.87 0.48
CA SER A 177 -24.11 -16.77 -0.94
C SER A 177 -23.25 -15.72 -1.64
N LYS A 178 -23.06 -15.83 -2.96
CA LYS A 178 -22.32 -14.85 -3.77
C LYS A 178 -22.80 -13.41 -3.56
N ALA A 179 -24.07 -13.21 -3.31
CA ALA A 179 -24.64 -11.89 -3.05
C ALA A 179 -24.22 -11.28 -1.71
N GLU A 180 -23.82 -12.11 -0.75
CA GLU A 180 -23.36 -11.68 0.59
C GLU A 180 -21.84 -11.51 0.67
N MET A 181 -21.11 -11.90 -0.41
CA MET A 181 -19.67 -11.70 -0.49
C MET A 181 -19.35 -10.24 -0.81
N PRO A 182 -18.32 -9.64 -0.22
CA PRO A 182 -17.80 -8.36 -0.67
C PRO A 182 -17.17 -8.49 -2.05
N TYR A 183 -17.06 -7.39 -2.79
CA TYR A 183 -16.44 -7.37 -4.12
C TYR A 183 -14.94 -7.68 -4.09
N GLY A 184 -14.29 -7.37 -2.99
CA GLY A 184 -12.85 -7.57 -2.86
C GLY A 184 -12.35 -7.18 -1.45
N ARG A 185 -11.05 -7.30 -1.28
CA ARG A 185 -10.34 -6.83 -0.08
C ARG A 185 -9.02 -6.20 -0.49
N PHE A 186 -8.75 -5.03 0.04
CA PHE A 186 -7.58 -4.24 -0.29
C PHE A 186 -6.85 -3.80 0.97
N LEU A 187 -5.53 -3.93 0.96
CA LEU A 187 -4.68 -3.15 1.84
C LEU A 187 -4.43 -1.81 1.15
N CYS A 188 -4.71 -0.73 1.84
CA CYS A 188 -4.64 0.62 1.29
C CYS A 188 -3.50 1.40 1.92
N PHE A 189 -2.66 1.99 1.09
CA PHE A 189 -1.69 3.02 1.47
C PHE A 189 -2.09 4.32 0.79
N GLU A 190 -1.97 5.42 1.50
CA GLU A 190 -2.16 6.76 0.97
C GLU A 190 -1.07 7.68 1.53
N THR A 191 -0.41 8.46 0.67
CA THR A 191 0.55 9.45 1.15
C THR A 191 -0.18 10.59 1.84
N ALA A 192 0.25 10.93 3.05
CA ALA A 192 -0.35 12.01 3.84
C ALA A 192 0.25 13.39 3.52
N ASN A 193 1.34 13.43 2.77
CA ASN A 193 2.07 14.63 2.35
C ASN A 193 2.13 14.74 0.82
N ALA A 194 2.94 15.63 0.30
CA ALA A 194 3.15 15.80 -1.14
C ALA A 194 4.01 14.70 -1.81
N SER A 195 4.31 13.62 -1.10
CA SER A 195 5.12 12.50 -1.59
C SER A 195 4.42 11.69 -2.68
N HIS A 196 5.21 10.96 -3.44
CA HIS A 196 4.77 10.02 -4.47
C HIS A 196 5.15 8.59 -4.08
N ILE A 197 4.35 7.61 -4.51
CA ILE A 197 4.66 6.19 -4.37
C ILE A 197 5.30 5.72 -5.67
N LEU A 198 6.59 5.43 -5.63
CA LEU A 198 7.42 5.20 -6.82
C LEU A 198 8.23 3.90 -6.69
N PRO A 199 8.60 3.26 -7.82
CA PRO A 199 9.71 2.32 -7.81
C PRO A 199 10.98 2.99 -7.25
N PRO A 200 11.79 2.29 -6.44
CA PRO A 200 12.99 2.88 -5.85
C PRO A 200 13.95 3.42 -6.92
N PRO A 201 14.43 4.67 -6.80
CA PRO A 201 15.36 5.27 -7.77
C PRO A 201 16.65 4.47 -7.97
N ARG A 202 17.05 3.67 -6.98
CA ARG A 202 18.22 2.79 -7.07
C ARG A 202 18.04 1.64 -8.07
N TYR A 203 16.81 1.30 -8.44
CA TYR A 203 16.52 0.29 -9.47
C TYR A 203 16.63 0.83 -10.88
N MET A 204 16.71 2.14 -11.05
CA MET A 204 16.69 2.80 -12.34
C MET A 204 18.08 3.33 -12.72
N SER A 205 18.48 3.10 -13.95
CA SER A 205 19.65 3.77 -14.53
C SER A 205 19.32 5.25 -14.79
N LYS A 206 20.12 6.14 -14.20
CA LYS A 206 19.99 7.59 -14.47
C LYS A 206 20.32 7.98 -15.91
N GLN A 207 21.09 7.14 -16.62
CA GLN A 207 21.53 7.40 -18.00
C GLN A 207 20.51 6.93 -19.05
N THR A 208 19.93 5.76 -18.83
CA THR A 208 19.07 5.09 -19.82
C THR A 208 17.59 5.10 -19.45
N ALA A 209 17.24 5.46 -18.21
CA ALA A 209 15.89 5.33 -17.65
C ALA A 209 15.32 3.90 -17.76
N GLN A 210 16.20 2.90 -17.70
CA GLN A 210 15.84 1.48 -17.67
C GLN A 210 16.07 0.91 -16.29
N PHE A 211 15.31 -0.12 -15.93
CA PHE A 211 15.59 -0.88 -14.72
C PHE A 211 16.94 -1.58 -14.82
N LEU A 212 17.64 -1.61 -13.71
CA LEU A 212 18.94 -2.27 -13.61
C LEU A 212 18.74 -3.77 -13.46
N GLU A 213 19.70 -4.56 -13.93
CA GLU A 213 19.66 -6.01 -13.93
C GLU A 213 19.60 -6.65 -12.51
N HIS A 214 19.95 -5.89 -11.49
CA HIS A 214 19.85 -6.34 -10.09
C HIS A 214 18.55 -5.87 -9.40
N ALA A 215 17.64 -5.18 -10.10
CA ALA A 215 16.32 -4.86 -9.58
C ALA A 215 15.46 -6.13 -9.50
N PRO A 216 14.58 -6.25 -8.49
CA PRO A 216 13.74 -7.43 -8.33
C PRO A 216 12.58 -7.50 -9.33
N TYR A 217 12.41 -6.51 -10.17
CA TYR A 217 11.42 -6.45 -11.26
C TYR A 217 11.87 -5.45 -12.32
N CYS A 218 11.24 -5.44 -13.48
CA CYS A 218 11.60 -4.59 -14.60
C CYS A 218 10.37 -3.94 -15.25
N GLU A 219 10.57 -3.20 -16.33
CA GLU A 219 9.52 -2.48 -17.06
C GLU A 219 8.38 -3.40 -17.55
N ARG A 220 8.67 -4.66 -17.88
CA ARG A 220 7.66 -5.62 -18.35
C ARG A 220 6.69 -6.06 -17.28
N ASP A 221 7.11 -6.01 -16.02
CA ASP A 221 6.32 -6.43 -14.87
C ASP A 221 5.35 -5.32 -14.43
N LEU A 222 5.57 -4.09 -14.93
CA LEU A 222 4.71 -2.94 -14.67
C LEU A 222 3.66 -2.81 -15.78
N ARG A 223 2.41 -3.12 -15.45
CA ARG A 223 1.28 -2.93 -16.37
C ARG A 223 0.84 -1.46 -16.35
N ILE A 224 0.88 -0.82 -17.51
CA ILE A 224 0.44 0.55 -17.74
C ILE A 224 -1.00 0.55 -18.27
N PRO A 225 -1.73 1.69 -18.25
CA PRO A 225 -3.06 1.76 -18.82
C PRO A 225 -3.11 1.32 -20.28
N GLU A 226 -4.19 0.65 -20.67
CA GLU A 226 -4.56 0.53 -22.08
C GLU A 226 -4.92 1.92 -22.63
N PRO A 227 -4.94 2.14 -23.97
CA PRO A 227 -5.31 3.43 -24.54
C PRO A 227 -6.61 3.97 -23.96
N PRO A 228 -6.73 5.30 -23.77
CA PRO A 228 -7.92 5.88 -23.18
C PRO A 228 -9.21 5.48 -23.91
N LEU A 229 -10.22 5.09 -23.13
CA LEU A 229 -11.60 5.04 -23.60
C LEU A 229 -12.14 6.48 -23.49
N THR A 230 -12.21 7.17 -24.63
CA THR A 230 -12.60 8.58 -24.67
C THR A 230 -14.09 8.71 -24.77
N PHE A 231 -14.73 9.38 -23.80
CA PHE A 231 -16.15 9.64 -23.79
C PHE A 231 -16.40 11.11 -24.14
N ASP A 232 -17.14 11.36 -25.26
CA ASP A 232 -17.61 12.70 -25.66
C ASP A 232 -19.11 12.81 -25.36
N GLU A 233 -19.44 12.80 -24.07
CA GLU A 233 -20.83 12.78 -23.58
C GLU A 233 -21.11 14.04 -22.77
N ALA A 234 -22.18 14.75 -23.14
CA ALA A 234 -22.73 15.85 -22.35
C ALA A 234 -23.67 15.29 -21.27
N GLY A 235 -23.61 15.84 -20.07
CA GLY A 235 -24.43 15.41 -18.94
C GLY A 235 -23.90 15.93 -17.62
N GLU A 236 -24.53 15.53 -16.53
CA GLU A 236 -24.04 15.82 -15.19
C GLU A 236 -23.31 14.60 -14.64
N PHE A 237 -21.99 14.75 -14.45
CA PHE A 237 -21.13 13.69 -13.92
C PHE A 237 -20.50 14.13 -12.60
N GLU A 238 -20.72 13.35 -11.54
CA GLU A 238 -20.12 13.62 -10.24
C GLU A 238 -18.70 13.12 -10.19
N VAL A 239 -17.76 14.03 -9.83
CA VAL A 239 -16.40 13.69 -9.44
C VAL A 239 -16.23 14.05 -7.97
N ARG A 240 -16.02 13.06 -7.11
CA ARG A 240 -15.71 13.28 -5.70
C ARG A 240 -14.23 13.48 -5.52
N ILE A 241 -13.84 14.61 -4.97
CA ILE A 241 -12.44 15.01 -4.80
C ILE A 241 -12.10 15.01 -3.32
N LYS A 242 -11.14 14.16 -2.90
CA LYS A 242 -10.54 14.21 -1.56
C LYS A 242 -9.50 15.31 -1.53
N ALA A 243 -9.65 16.28 -0.65
CA ALA A 243 -8.67 17.32 -0.39
C ALA A 243 -8.86 17.91 1.02
N ARG A 244 -7.76 18.26 1.70
CA ARG A 244 -7.79 18.86 3.05
C ARG A 244 -8.62 18.04 4.04
N ASP A 245 -8.40 16.74 4.06
CA ASP A 245 -9.10 15.76 4.91
C ASP A 245 -10.63 15.81 4.77
N SER A 246 -11.12 16.16 3.59
CA SER A 246 -12.54 16.19 3.27
C SER A 246 -12.78 15.71 1.84
N VAL A 247 -13.95 15.16 1.59
CA VAL A 247 -14.42 14.81 0.25
C VAL A 247 -15.43 15.84 -0.21
N HIS A 248 -15.20 16.35 -1.40
CA HIS A 248 -16.04 17.36 -2.05
C HIS A 248 -16.63 16.78 -3.34
N SER A 249 -17.90 17.05 -3.61
CA SER A 249 -18.55 16.73 -4.87
C SER A 249 -18.36 17.88 -5.85
N TYR A 250 -17.90 17.58 -7.06
CA TYR A 250 -17.81 18.48 -8.20
C TYR A 250 -18.65 17.93 -9.34
N ILE A 251 -19.47 18.74 -9.95
CA ILE A 251 -20.31 18.34 -11.08
C ILE A 251 -19.69 18.86 -12.36
N TYR A 252 -19.35 17.94 -13.26
CA TYR A 252 -18.87 18.23 -14.60
C TYR A 252 -20.04 18.14 -15.60
N ASN A 253 -20.07 19.05 -16.58
CA ASN A 253 -21.09 19.04 -17.64
C ASN A 253 -20.80 18.06 -18.77
N TYR A 254 -19.74 17.30 -18.64
CA TYR A 254 -19.24 16.32 -19.59
C TYR A 254 -18.63 15.12 -18.85
N HIS A 255 -18.52 14.02 -19.57
CA HIS A 255 -17.91 12.82 -18.98
C HIS A 255 -16.44 13.08 -18.63
N PRO A 256 -15.98 12.88 -17.38
CA PRO A 256 -14.63 13.27 -16.94
C PRO A 256 -13.49 12.41 -17.51
N LEU A 257 -13.79 11.28 -18.17
CA LEU A 257 -12.83 10.46 -18.90
C LEU A 257 -12.87 10.80 -20.39
N ASP A 258 -12.59 12.04 -20.75
CA ASP A 258 -12.66 12.58 -22.11
C ASP A 258 -11.27 12.75 -22.78
N VAL A 259 -10.22 12.21 -22.17
CA VAL A 259 -8.84 12.28 -22.70
C VAL A 259 -8.71 11.46 -23.97
N VAL A 260 -8.21 12.06 -25.04
CA VAL A 260 -7.95 11.40 -26.33
C VAL A 260 -6.54 10.83 -26.44
N GLY A 261 -5.63 11.33 -25.61
CA GLY A 261 -4.26 10.85 -25.54
C GLY A 261 -3.42 11.64 -24.54
N TRP A 262 -2.32 11.06 -24.15
CA TRP A 262 -1.39 11.65 -23.18
C TRP A 262 0.02 11.11 -23.36
N ASP A 263 1.01 11.85 -22.87
CA ASP A 263 2.39 11.42 -22.76
C ASP A 263 3.00 11.88 -21.43
N GLY A 264 3.94 11.14 -20.91
CA GLY A 264 4.67 11.52 -19.69
C GLY A 264 5.11 10.36 -18.84
N CYS A 265 5.42 10.67 -17.59
CA CYS A 265 5.88 9.71 -16.59
C CYS A 265 4.92 9.60 -15.38
N TYR A 266 3.92 10.45 -15.24
CA TYR A 266 3.02 10.48 -14.08
C TYR A 266 1.67 9.95 -14.48
N TYR A 267 1.44 8.67 -14.24
CA TYR A 267 0.23 7.93 -14.62
C TYR A 267 0.03 6.72 -13.70
N PRO A 268 -1.18 6.15 -13.58
CA PRO A 268 -1.44 4.96 -12.77
C PRO A 268 -0.80 3.71 -13.40
N TYR A 269 -0.45 2.74 -12.57
CA TYR A 269 0.11 1.46 -13.02
C TYR A 269 -0.20 0.34 -12.02
N CYS A 270 -0.09 -0.90 -12.48
CA CYS A 270 -0.21 -2.09 -11.64
C CYS A 270 1.09 -2.89 -11.66
N PHE A 271 1.35 -3.56 -10.55
CA PHE A 271 2.42 -4.53 -10.39
C PHE A 271 1.90 -5.75 -9.62
N ASN A 272 2.10 -6.95 -10.14
CA ASN A 272 1.72 -8.15 -9.40
C ASN A 272 2.87 -8.62 -8.51
N ILE A 273 2.60 -8.91 -7.24
CA ILE A 273 3.63 -9.33 -6.28
C ILE A 273 4.29 -10.67 -6.68
N ASP A 274 3.59 -11.51 -7.45
CA ASP A 274 4.15 -12.79 -7.96
C ASP A 274 5.22 -12.56 -9.04
N ASP A 275 5.27 -11.36 -9.66
CA ASP A 275 6.32 -10.94 -10.59
C ASP A 275 7.56 -10.36 -9.88
N PHE A 276 7.52 -10.23 -8.56
CA PHE A 276 8.69 -9.85 -7.78
C PHE A 276 9.68 -11.01 -7.73
N ALA A 277 10.91 -10.80 -8.21
CA ALA A 277 11.97 -11.80 -8.22
C ALA A 277 12.78 -11.72 -6.92
N PRO A 278 12.53 -12.57 -5.90
CA PRO A 278 13.24 -12.52 -4.64
C PRO A 278 14.73 -12.79 -4.84
N ILE A 279 15.58 -11.95 -4.28
CA ILE A 279 17.03 -12.15 -4.29
C ILE A 279 17.40 -13.12 -3.16
N VAL A 280 18.05 -14.21 -3.51
CA VAL A 280 18.48 -15.26 -2.57
C VAL A 280 19.99 -15.47 -2.72
N GLY A 281 20.69 -15.60 -1.59
CA GLY A 281 22.13 -15.78 -1.55
C GLY A 281 22.56 -16.97 -0.71
N GLN A 282 23.90 -17.17 -0.66
CA GLN A 282 24.49 -18.16 0.21
C GLN A 282 24.23 -17.82 1.68
N LEU A 283 24.35 -16.56 2.03
CA LEU A 283 24.09 -15.99 3.35
C LEU A 283 22.95 -14.98 3.28
N HIS A 284 22.43 -14.66 4.44
CA HIS A 284 21.32 -13.72 4.58
C HIS A 284 21.61 -12.38 3.89
N MET A 285 20.68 -11.99 3.01
CA MET A 285 20.73 -10.70 2.32
C MET A 285 19.98 -9.64 3.15
N PRO A 286 20.45 -8.39 3.17
CA PRO A 286 19.80 -7.31 3.91
C PRO A 286 18.34 -7.10 3.49
N PRO A 287 17.43 -6.75 4.42
CA PRO A 287 16.00 -6.55 4.14
C PRO A 287 15.66 -5.62 2.95
N PRO A 288 16.46 -4.60 2.59
CA PRO A 288 16.18 -3.77 1.41
C PRO A 288 16.02 -4.50 0.07
N ILE A 289 16.44 -5.78 -0.02
CA ILE A 289 16.17 -6.61 -1.21
C ILE A 289 14.69 -6.89 -1.44
N HIS A 290 13.83 -6.74 -0.43
CA HIS A 290 12.40 -6.92 -0.52
C HIS A 290 11.65 -5.63 -0.92
N GLN A 291 12.34 -4.49 -1.01
CA GLN A 291 11.70 -3.22 -1.31
C GLN A 291 11.07 -3.21 -2.70
N THR A 292 9.79 -2.87 -2.76
CA THR A 292 9.00 -2.80 -3.99
C THR A 292 8.77 -1.36 -4.41
N PHE A 293 8.30 -0.52 -3.48
CA PHE A 293 8.07 0.90 -3.71
C PHE A 293 8.67 1.73 -2.58
N GLU A 294 8.78 3.03 -2.81
CA GLU A 294 9.11 3.99 -1.76
C GLU A 294 8.28 5.27 -1.89
N GLY A 295 8.10 5.92 -0.77
CA GLY A 295 7.63 7.29 -0.65
C GLY A 295 8.55 8.08 0.26
N HIS A 296 8.19 9.32 0.53
CA HIS A 296 8.96 10.13 1.48
C HIS A 296 8.76 9.59 2.90
N ASN A 297 9.85 9.18 3.54
CA ASN A 297 9.90 8.58 4.86
C ASN A 297 9.16 7.25 5.04
N PHE A 298 8.94 6.50 3.99
CA PHE A 298 8.46 5.12 4.10
C PHE A 298 8.86 4.28 2.88
N VAL A 299 8.86 2.96 3.06
CA VAL A 299 9.06 1.98 2.00
C VAL A 299 7.98 0.90 2.06
N ILE A 300 7.61 0.35 0.91
CA ILE A 300 6.72 -0.81 0.78
C ILE A 300 7.56 -1.98 0.29
N CYS A 301 7.51 -3.09 1.01
CA CYS A 301 8.28 -4.30 0.72
C CYS A 301 7.37 -5.49 0.47
N SER A 302 7.85 -6.41 -0.37
CA SER A 302 7.17 -7.65 -0.73
C SER A 302 7.95 -8.85 -0.21
N PHE A 303 7.34 -9.61 0.70
CA PHE A 303 7.85 -10.92 1.10
C PHE A 303 7.12 -11.98 0.27
N CYS A 304 7.84 -12.58 -0.66
CA CYS A 304 7.29 -13.54 -1.61
C CYS A 304 7.75 -14.96 -1.30
N PRO A 305 7.04 -16.01 -1.77
CA PRO A 305 7.52 -17.37 -1.78
C PRO A 305 8.91 -17.44 -2.42
N ARG A 306 9.88 -18.07 -1.72
CA ARG A 306 11.28 -18.08 -2.16
C ARG A 306 12.07 -19.21 -1.57
N MET A 307 13.18 -19.53 -2.23
CA MET A 307 14.24 -20.32 -1.61
C MET A 307 14.83 -19.56 -0.43
N LEU A 308 15.26 -20.28 0.59
CA LEU A 308 15.97 -19.73 1.74
C LEU A 308 17.48 -19.75 1.50
N ASP A 309 18.25 -19.07 2.35
CA ASP A 309 19.69 -19.02 2.27
C ASP A 309 20.29 -20.44 2.23
N PHE A 310 21.27 -20.66 1.35
CA PHE A 310 21.73 -22.01 1.02
C PHE A 310 23.08 -22.40 1.64
N HIS A 311 23.67 -21.57 2.52
CA HIS A 311 24.82 -22.02 3.30
C HIS A 311 24.44 -23.23 4.18
N PRO A 312 25.31 -24.24 4.33
CA PRO A 312 24.96 -25.41 5.16
C PRO A 312 24.59 -25.10 6.62
N GLU A 313 25.09 -24.00 7.15
CA GLU A 313 24.83 -23.51 8.51
C GLU A 313 23.92 -22.26 8.52
N ALA A 314 23.20 -21.98 7.43
CA ALA A 314 22.29 -20.86 7.38
C ALA A 314 21.15 -21.03 8.38
N ILE A 315 20.74 -19.93 9.00
CA ILE A 315 19.51 -19.83 9.79
C ILE A 315 18.42 -19.31 8.86
N PRO A 316 17.39 -20.12 8.53
CA PRO A 316 16.41 -19.78 7.49
C PRO A 316 15.52 -18.59 7.80
N ILE A 317 15.21 -18.34 9.08
CA ILE A 317 14.35 -17.23 9.47
C ILE A 317 15.19 -16.03 9.95
N PRO A 318 14.63 -14.80 9.88
CA PRO A 318 15.35 -13.59 10.25
C PRO A 318 15.87 -13.62 11.69
N TYR A 319 16.91 -12.85 11.95
CA TYR A 319 17.46 -12.60 13.28
C TYR A 319 16.55 -11.68 14.10
N ASN A 320 16.73 -11.65 15.42
CA ASN A 320 16.18 -10.56 16.23
C ASN A 320 16.85 -9.26 15.84
N HIS A 321 16.09 -8.20 15.71
CA HIS A 321 16.60 -6.88 15.34
C HIS A 321 15.81 -5.75 16.02
N SER A 322 16.34 -4.57 15.93
CA SER A 322 15.69 -3.34 16.36
C SER A 322 15.74 -2.35 15.21
N ASN A 323 14.60 -1.95 14.73
CA ASN A 323 14.49 -0.81 13.85
C ASN A 323 14.60 0.44 14.73
N ILE A 324 15.76 1.11 14.69
CA ILE A 324 16.05 2.21 15.64
C ILE A 324 15.18 3.45 15.35
N ASP A 325 14.87 3.67 14.08
CA ASP A 325 14.22 4.86 13.56
C ASP A 325 13.04 4.58 12.63
N SER A 326 12.53 3.34 12.63
CA SER A 326 11.37 2.96 11.81
C SER A 326 10.41 2.03 12.55
N ASP A 327 9.11 2.27 12.35
CA ASP A 327 8.08 1.31 12.68
C ASP A 327 7.93 0.33 11.51
N GLU A 328 7.81 -0.97 11.83
CA GLU A 328 7.59 -2.05 10.88
C GLU A 328 6.13 -2.50 10.95
N ILE A 329 5.41 -2.43 9.83
CA ILE A 329 4.04 -2.92 9.72
C ILE A 329 3.98 -4.03 8.68
N LEU A 330 3.45 -5.20 9.06
CA LEU A 330 3.25 -6.33 8.15
C LEU A 330 1.77 -6.64 8.01
N TYR A 331 1.34 -6.83 6.75
CA TYR A 331 0.06 -7.40 6.37
C TYR A 331 0.26 -8.81 5.84
N TYR A 332 -0.42 -9.77 6.42
CA TYR A 332 -0.26 -11.19 6.13
C TYR A 332 -1.27 -11.62 5.07
N VAL A 333 -0.77 -12.03 3.91
CA VAL A 333 -1.61 -12.33 2.74
C VAL A 333 -1.88 -13.81 2.63
N GLU A 334 -0.82 -14.66 2.62
CA GLU A 334 -0.92 -16.09 2.31
C GLU A 334 0.29 -16.84 2.86
N GLY A 335 0.16 -18.13 3.09
CA GLY A 335 1.26 -19.02 3.43
C GLY A 335 1.46 -19.25 4.92
N ASP A 336 2.59 -19.88 5.27
CA ASP A 336 2.97 -20.24 6.63
C ASP A 336 3.99 -19.25 7.19
N TYR A 337 3.57 -18.48 8.15
CA TYR A 337 4.42 -17.50 8.85
C TYR A 337 5.16 -18.18 10.01
N GLY A 338 6.07 -19.08 9.68
CA GLY A 338 6.78 -19.93 10.64
C GLY A 338 7.56 -19.19 11.74
N ALA A 339 7.86 -17.90 11.55
CA ALA A 339 8.51 -17.04 12.52
C ALA A 339 7.56 -16.41 13.56
N ARG A 340 6.24 -16.45 13.32
CA ARG A 340 5.22 -15.78 14.13
C ARG A 340 4.19 -16.78 14.63
N ARG A 341 3.64 -16.53 15.83
CA ARG A 341 2.54 -17.32 16.41
C ARG A 341 1.30 -16.45 16.56
N GLY A 342 0.12 -17.03 16.36
CA GLY A 342 -1.16 -16.34 16.53
C GLY A 342 -1.49 -15.34 15.41
N ILE A 343 -0.72 -15.32 14.33
CA ILE A 343 -0.99 -14.49 13.15
C ILE A 343 -1.99 -15.23 12.26
N GLU A 344 -2.99 -14.50 11.81
CA GLU A 344 -3.99 -14.96 10.86
C GLU A 344 -3.83 -14.25 9.51
N ILE A 345 -4.22 -14.93 8.42
CA ILE A 345 -4.30 -14.32 7.08
C ILE A 345 -5.22 -13.09 7.15
N GLY A 346 -4.77 -12.00 6.57
CA GLY A 346 -5.49 -10.71 6.56
C GLY A 346 -5.30 -9.88 7.82
N SER A 347 -4.47 -10.28 8.78
CA SER A 347 -4.14 -9.44 9.94
C SER A 347 -2.95 -8.51 9.69
N ILE A 348 -2.79 -7.54 10.58
CA ILE A 348 -1.69 -6.57 10.53
C ILE A 348 -0.95 -6.61 11.86
N SER A 349 0.38 -6.76 11.83
CA SER A 349 1.23 -6.52 12.99
C SER A 349 1.99 -5.20 12.86
N LEU A 350 2.20 -4.53 14.00
CA LEU A 350 3.04 -3.33 14.13
C LEU A 350 4.14 -3.64 15.16
N HIS A 351 5.39 -3.41 14.76
CA HIS A 351 6.57 -3.49 15.60
C HIS A 351 7.16 -2.08 15.72
N PRO A 352 7.05 -1.41 16.89
CA PRO A 352 7.50 -0.03 17.04
C PRO A 352 9.01 0.11 17.00
N GLN A 353 9.47 1.26 16.54
CA GLN A 353 10.88 1.66 16.56
C GLN A 353 11.50 1.51 17.95
N GLY A 354 12.79 1.15 17.99
CA GLY A 354 13.57 1.04 19.21
C GLY A 354 13.25 -0.18 20.08
N ILE A 355 12.24 -0.97 19.76
CA ILE A 355 11.90 -2.20 20.48
C ILE A 355 12.48 -3.42 19.74
N PRO A 356 13.35 -4.22 20.36
CA PRO A 356 13.82 -5.48 19.76
C PRO A 356 12.64 -6.41 19.46
N HIS A 357 12.61 -6.95 18.26
CA HIS A 357 11.64 -7.95 17.84
C HIS A 357 12.29 -8.96 16.89
N GLY A 358 11.56 -10.02 16.55
CA GLY A 358 12.10 -11.08 15.72
C GLY A 358 11.28 -12.37 15.84
N PRO A 359 11.90 -13.53 15.56
CA PRO A 359 11.24 -14.82 15.64
C PRO A 359 10.71 -15.10 17.05
N HIS A 360 9.54 -15.73 17.12
CA HIS A 360 9.03 -16.22 18.40
C HIS A 360 9.91 -17.36 18.97
N PRO A 361 9.98 -17.54 20.28
CA PRO A 361 10.80 -18.56 20.93
C PRO A 361 10.58 -19.96 20.34
N GLY A 362 11.66 -20.67 20.01
CA GLY A 362 11.65 -22.02 19.44
C GLY A 362 11.32 -22.09 17.94
N THR A 363 11.13 -20.99 17.25
CA THR A 363 10.88 -20.99 15.79
C THR A 363 12.20 -21.04 15.00
N VAL A 364 13.28 -20.51 15.54
CA VAL A 364 14.62 -20.61 14.93
C VAL A 364 15.03 -22.06 14.78
N GLU A 365 14.99 -22.83 15.88
CA GLU A 365 15.35 -24.24 15.91
C GLU A 365 14.48 -25.07 14.96
N LYS A 366 13.20 -24.78 14.90
CA LYS A 366 12.25 -25.48 14.00
C LYS A 366 12.47 -25.13 12.53
N SER A 367 13.14 -24.03 12.23
CA SER A 367 13.41 -23.59 10.85
C SER A 367 14.65 -24.25 10.26
N LEU A 368 15.57 -24.76 11.12
CA LEU A 368 16.83 -25.30 10.65
C LEU A 368 16.63 -26.42 9.64
N GLY A 369 17.33 -26.31 8.51
CA GLY A 369 17.24 -27.26 7.40
C GLY A 369 16.09 -27.00 6.42
N LYS A 370 15.18 -26.06 6.68
CA LYS A 370 14.19 -25.62 5.68
C LYS A 370 14.91 -25.00 4.48
N LYS A 371 14.38 -25.27 3.27
CA LYS A 371 14.96 -24.81 2.00
C LYS A 371 14.10 -23.78 1.28
N TYR A 372 12.84 -23.62 1.70
CA TYR A 372 11.85 -22.82 1.02
C TYR A 372 10.85 -22.25 2.02
N THR A 373 10.30 -21.09 1.70
CA THR A 373 9.14 -20.49 2.37
C THR A 373 8.08 -20.16 1.36
N ASN A 374 6.82 -20.38 1.73
CA ASN A 374 5.64 -20.01 0.95
C ASN A 374 4.94 -18.76 1.50
N GLU A 375 5.58 -18.05 2.43
CA GLU A 375 5.00 -16.83 2.99
C GLU A 375 4.80 -15.76 1.91
N LEU A 376 3.66 -15.08 1.97
CA LEU A 376 3.36 -13.91 1.19
C LEU A 376 2.86 -12.80 2.11
N ALA A 377 3.61 -11.73 2.21
CA ALA A 377 3.26 -10.59 3.06
C ALA A 377 3.66 -9.26 2.41
N VAL A 378 2.92 -8.22 2.74
CA VAL A 378 3.25 -6.84 2.39
C VAL A 378 3.70 -6.12 3.65
N MET A 379 4.88 -5.51 3.61
CA MET A 379 5.44 -4.76 4.73
C MET A 379 5.53 -3.28 4.38
N CYS A 380 5.35 -2.44 5.36
CA CYS A 380 5.63 -1.01 5.28
C CYS A 380 6.52 -0.61 6.45
N ASP A 381 7.72 -0.10 6.15
CA ASP A 381 8.58 0.53 7.14
C ASP A 381 8.42 2.04 7.04
N THR A 382 8.19 2.70 8.17
CA THR A 382 8.00 4.15 8.23
C THR A 382 9.04 4.80 9.12
N PHE A 383 9.69 5.87 8.64
CA PHE A 383 10.78 6.56 9.36
C PHE A 383 10.28 7.63 10.31
N ARG A 384 8.99 7.56 10.64
CA ARG A 384 8.31 8.26 11.73
C ARG A 384 7.35 7.31 12.41
N PRO A 385 7.11 7.46 13.73
CA PRO A 385 6.17 6.60 14.45
C PRO A 385 4.77 6.62 13.84
N MET A 386 4.15 5.45 13.80
CA MET A 386 2.76 5.28 13.37
C MET A 386 1.82 5.33 14.57
N PHE A 387 0.73 6.04 14.42
CA PHE A 387 -0.31 6.15 15.43
C PHE A 387 -1.51 5.29 15.07
N PRO A 388 -2.02 4.47 15.99
CA PRO A 388 -3.24 3.72 15.75
C PRO A 388 -4.46 4.66 15.77
N THR A 389 -5.44 4.36 14.94
CA THR A 389 -6.76 4.96 15.03
C THR A 389 -7.62 4.24 16.08
N LYS A 390 -8.77 4.82 16.44
CA LYS A 390 -9.78 4.14 17.27
C LYS A 390 -10.19 2.78 16.68
N ALA A 391 -10.30 2.68 15.36
CA ALA A 391 -10.63 1.44 14.68
C ALA A 391 -9.56 0.37 14.87
N ALA A 392 -8.28 0.72 14.80
CA ALA A 392 -7.19 -0.22 15.06
C ALA A 392 -7.18 -0.72 16.50
N VAL A 393 -7.41 0.17 17.47
CA VAL A 393 -7.44 -0.21 18.90
C VAL A 393 -8.59 -1.17 19.22
N GLN A 394 -9.74 -1.05 18.56
CA GLN A 394 -10.90 -1.92 18.78
C GLN A 394 -10.66 -3.38 18.35
N ILE A 395 -9.73 -3.61 17.44
CA ILE A 395 -9.41 -4.95 16.89
C ILE A 395 -8.02 -5.44 17.28
N ASP A 396 -7.35 -4.73 18.19
CA ASP A 396 -5.99 -5.03 18.66
C ASP A 396 -6.00 -6.25 19.61
N ASP A 397 -5.12 -7.20 19.35
CA ASP A 397 -4.87 -8.32 20.25
C ASP A 397 -3.89 -7.90 21.35
N GLU A 398 -4.43 -7.54 22.51
CA GLU A 398 -3.61 -7.10 23.64
C GLU A 398 -2.63 -8.16 24.15
N SER A 399 -2.88 -9.44 23.88
CA SER A 399 -2.02 -10.54 24.30
C SER A 399 -0.81 -10.75 23.36
N TYR A 400 -0.80 -10.13 22.19
CA TYR A 400 0.26 -10.34 21.18
C TYR A 400 1.69 -10.10 21.70
N PRO A 401 2.01 -9.05 22.47
CA PRO A 401 3.36 -8.88 23.04
C PRO A 401 3.79 -10.01 23.98
N GLU A 402 2.85 -10.72 24.56
CA GLU A 402 3.15 -11.83 25.47
C GLU A 402 3.63 -13.09 24.74
N SER A 403 3.39 -13.19 23.44
CA SER A 403 3.78 -14.34 22.61
C SER A 403 5.29 -14.58 22.53
N TRP A 404 6.12 -13.56 22.84
CA TRP A 404 7.58 -13.68 22.95
C TRP A 404 8.07 -14.18 24.32
N ARG A 405 7.20 -14.32 25.33
CA ARG A 405 7.59 -14.84 26.63
C ARG A 405 7.79 -16.36 26.58
N GLN A 406 8.86 -16.81 27.19
CA GLN A 406 9.11 -18.25 27.38
C GLN A 406 8.32 -18.80 28.59
N ASP A 407 8.12 -17.96 29.63
CA ASP A 407 7.38 -18.33 30.83
C ASP A 407 5.97 -17.71 30.79
N HIS A 408 4.99 -18.53 30.54
CA HIS A 408 3.57 -18.13 30.46
C HIS A 408 2.90 -17.87 31.83
N HIS A 409 3.66 -17.64 32.92
CA HIS A 409 3.14 -17.84 34.26
C HIS A 409 2.69 -16.63 35.07
N ALA A 410 2.80 -15.39 34.57
CA ALA A 410 2.17 -14.26 35.25
C ALA A 410 1.83 -13.11 34.34
N PRO A 411 0.61 -12.50 34.43
CA PRO A 411 0.28 -11.25 33.78
C PRO A 411 1.24 -10.12 34.17
N LEU A 412 1.48 -9.18 33.24
CA LEU A 412 2.36 -8.02 33.46
C LEU A 412 2.00 -7.21 34.70
N GLU A 413 0.72 -7.12 35.02
CA GLU A 413 0.19 -6.33 36.13
C GLU A 413 0.69 -6.77 37.50
N ASN A 414 1.06 -8.02 37.67
CA ASN A 414 1.53 -8.54 38.95
C ASN A 414 3.04 -8.45 39.19
N ARG A 415 3.84 -7.89 38.26
CA ARG A 415 5.29 -7.81 38.39
C ARG A 415 5.84 -6.45 38.85
N ASN A 416 5.00 -5.44 38.99
CA ASN A 416 5.43 -4.11 39.46
C ASN A 416 5.92 -4.06 40.92
N GLY A 417 5.96 -5.19 41.62
CA GLY A 417 6.41 -5.29 43.01
C GLY A 417 7.78 -5.91 43.27
N ALA A 418 8.47 -6.46 42.27
CA ALA A 418 9.59 -7.38 42.56
C ALA A 418 10.94 -7.10 41.90
N HIS A 419 11.14 -5.99 41.20
CA HIS A 419 12.48 -5.68 40.67
C HIS A 419 12.93 -4.28 41.11
N GLN A 420 13.39 -4.18 42.36
CA GLN A 420 14.48 -3.24 42.66
C GLN A 420 15.77 -3.91 42.21
N PRO A 421 16.57 -3.31 41.30
CA PRO A 421 17.89 -3.84 40.98
C PRO A 421 18.73 -3.85 42.26
N LYS A 422 19.29 -5.01 42.61
CA LYS A 422 20.31 -5.04 43.65
C LYS A 422 21.42 -4.06 43.26
N PRO A 423 21.88 -3.18 44.16
CA PRO A 423 23.00 -2.30 43.86
C PRO A 423 24.19 -3.17 43.44
N SER A 424 24.80 -2.91 42.29
CA SER A 424 26.02 -3.54 41.85
C SER A 424 27.10 -3.28 42.91
N ALA A 425 27.74 -4.35 43.36
CA ALA A 425 28.92 -4.23 44.21
C ALA A 425 29.94 -3.34 43.48
N ALA A 426 30.44 -2.30 44.14
CA ALA A 426 31.47 -1.44 43.62
C ALA A 426 32.72 -2.31 43.28
N PRO A 427 33.41 -2.05 42.18
CA PRO A 427 34.62 -2.77 41.85
C PRO A 427 35.66 -2.53 42.95
N ALA A 428 36.25 -3.62 43.45
CA ALA A 428 37.36 -3.55 44.40
C ALA A 428 38.50 -2.76 43.77
N THR A 429 38.98 -1.76 44.54
CA THR A 429 40.19 -1.02 44.19
C THR A 429 41.40 -1.99 44.19
N PRO A 430 42.26 -1.97 43.18
CA PRO A 430 43.49 -2.77 43.23
C PRO A 430 44.41 -2.16 44.30
N ASP A 431 44.82 -3.02 45.25
CA ASP A 431 45.90 -2.70 46.18
C ASP A 431 47.18 -2.42 45.42
N GLN A 432 47.83 -1.33 45.80
CA GLN A 432 49.18 -0.99 45.38
C GLN A 432 50.19 -1.99 45.99
N ALA A 433 50.92 -2.69 45.12
CA ALA A 433 52.24 -3.23 45.42
C ALA A 433 53.08 -3.22 44.13
#